data_a7367c7c0944c2a4c98dd243c356303d
#
_entry.id   a7367c7c0944c2a4c98dd243c356303d
#
_cell.length_a   1.000
_cell.length_b   1.000
_cell.length_c   1.000
_cell.angle_alpha   90.00
_cell.angle_beta   90.00
_cell.angle_gamma   90.00
#
_symmetry.space_group_name_H-M   'P 1'
#
loop_
_entity.id
_entity.type
_entity.pdbx_description
1 polymer ?
#
loop_
_entity_poly.entity_id
_entity_poly.type
_entity_poly.pdbx_seq_one_letter_code
_entity_poly.pdbx_strand_id
1 'polypeptide(L)'
;MNVKISYNTLVYAGENIADGIRRLAKFGYDGVDFVGEPDQFDTAEICRLLKENNIEASSICAIFTNERDFVSDDPVIRKQAVEYMKKCVDFSVAIGAKSISTQVTANMKIDADAPFETAWKWAVEGLKEAGEYALKNNIRLTLEAWNLYETYLITKLDMALKMVNEVGLENVGVMGDTFHMNIEESNMGDAIRN
;
A
#
# COMPACT_ATOMS: atom_id res chain seq x y z
N MET A 1 -8.53 18.99 -15.70
CA MET A 1 -8.11 17.66 -15.19
C MET A 1 -9.23 17.20 -14.27
N ASN A 2 -9.92 16.11 -14.57
CA ASN A 2 -10.93 15.57 -13.66
C ASN A 2 -10.21 14.75 -12.58
N VAL A 3 -10.27 15.20 -11.34
CA VAL A 3 -9.77 14.45 -10.18
C VAL A 3 -10.77 13.35 -9.88
N LYS A 4 -10.30 12.09 -9.82
CA LYS A 4 -11.10 10.96 -9.36
C LYS A 4 -10.96 10.81 -7.84
N ILE A 5 -12.04 10.46 -7.17
CA ILE A 5 -12.10 10.29 -5.72
C ILE A 5 -12.46 8.86 -5.40
N SER A 6 -11.67 8.21 -4.56
CA SER A 6 -11.94 6.88 -4.03
C SER A 6 -11.98 6.90 -2.50
N TYR A 7 -12.48 5.84 -1.91
CA TYR A 7 -12.57 5.70 -0.47
C TYR A 7 -12.09 4.33 -0.02
N ASN A 8 -11.31 4.27 1.07
CA ASN A 8 -10.71 3.04 1.55
C ASN A 8 -11.70 2.21 2.38
N THR A 9 -11.76 0.91 2.10
CA THR A 9 -12.66 -0.04 2.78
C THR A 9 -12.26 -0.33 4.23
N LEU A 10 -11.06 0.01 4.65
CA LEU A 10 -10.63 -0.13 6.04
C LEU A 10 -11.55 0.62 7.02
N VAL A 11 -12.11 1.76 6.57
CA VAL A 11 -13.07 2.56 7.35
C VAL A 11 -14.39 1.81 7.59
N TYR A 12 -14.67 0.79 6.80
CA TYR A 12 -15.85 -0.08 6.92
C TYR A 12 -15.51 -1.44 7.52
N ALA A 13 -14.43 -1.54 8.29
CA ALA A 13 -14.04 -2.78 8.96
C ALA A 13 -15.19 -3.33 9.79
N GLY A 14 -15.56 -4.59 9.53
CA GLY A 14 -16.71 -5.25 10.16
C GLY A 14 -18.06 -5.05 9.46
N GLU A 15 -18.15 -4.21 8.41
CA GLU A 15 -19.33 -4.12 7.55
C GLU A 15 -19.26 -5.11 6.38
N ASN A 16 -20.43 -5.42 5.80
CA ASN A 16 -20.48 -6.18 4.56
C ASN A 16 -19.93 -5.32 3.41
N ILE A 17 -18.96 -5.84 2.67
CA ILE A 17 -18.28 -5.13 1.58
C ILE A 17 -19.26 -4.66 0.49
N ALA A 18 -20.32 -5.42 0.21
CA ALA A 18 -21.33 -5.04 -0.77
C ALA A 18 -22.07 -3.77 -0.38
N ASP A 19 -22.34 -3.58 0.92
CA ASP A 19 -23.00 -2.37 1.41
C ASP A 19 -22.06 -1.16 1.35
N GLY A 20 -20.77 -1.35 1.62
CA GLY A 20 -19.73 -0.34 1.43
C GLY A 20 -19.64 0.12 -0.03
N ILE A 21 -19.53 -0.81 -0.99
CA ILE A 21 -19.45 -0.50 -2.43
C ILE A 21 -20.71 0.25 -2.90
N ARG A 22 -21.91 -0.22 -2.55
CA ARG A 22 -23.17 0.46 -2.91
C ARG A 22 -23.25 1.86 -2.33
N ARG A 23 -22.77 2.05 -1.10
CA ARG A 23 -22.75 3.36 -0.43
C ARG A 23 -21.83 4.32 -1.16
N LEU A 24 -20.62 3.91 -1.52
CA LEU A 24 -19.66 4.73 -2.27
C LEU A 24 -20.22 5.15 -3.63
N ALA A 25 -20.77 4.21 -4.40
CA ALA A 25 -21.41 4.51 -5.66
C ALA A 25 -22.59 5.49 -5.50
N LYS A 26 -23.43 5.30 -4.48
CA LYS A 26 -24.57 6.20 -4.17
C LYS A 26 -24.13 7.65 -3.88
N PHE A 27 -22.96 7.82 -3.25
CA PHE A 27 -22.42 9.15 -2.93
C PHE A 27 -21.51 9.73 -4.03
N GLY A 28 -21.40 9.05 -5.18
CA GLY A 28 -20.70 9.56 -6.36
C GLY A 28 -19.19 9.46 -6.30
N TYR A 29 -18.65 8.52 -5.52
CA TYR A 29 -17.23 8.18 -5.59
C TYR A 29 -16.91 7.46 -6.90
N ASP A 30 -15.72 7.73 -7.45
CA ASP A 30 -15.25 7.12 -8.69
C ASP A 30 -14.68 5.71 -8.46
N GLY A 31 -14.15 5.45 -7.25
CA GLY A 31 -13.45 4.22 -6.96
C GLY A 31 -13.54 3.74 -5.52
N VAL A 32 -13.16 2.49 -5.36
CA VAL A 32 -12.99 1.81 -4.07
C VAL A 32 -11.53 1.46 -3.91
N ASP A 33 -10.92 1.87 -2.80
CA ASP A 33 -9.60 1.44 -2.38
C ASP A 33 -9.78 0.29 -1.38
N PHE A 34 -9.28 -0.90 -1.74
CA PHE A 34 -9.51 -2.10 -0.95
C PHE A 34 -8.41 -2.32 0.08
N VAL A 35 -8.79 -2.74 1.28
CA VAL A 35 -7.82 -3.25 2.25
C VAL A 35 -7.12 -4.49 1.69
N GLY A 36 -5.80 -4.57 1.88
CA GLY A 36 -4.93 -5.63 1.37
C GLY A 36 -5.06 -6.95 2.15
N GLU A 37 -6.25 -7.49 2.21
CA GLU A 37 -6.54 -8.81 2.79
C GLU A 37 -7.22 -9.71 1.75
N PRO A 38 -6.47 -10.15 0.71
CA PRO A 38 -7.04 -10.86 -0.45
C PRO A 38 -7.85 -12.09 -0.08
N ASP A 39 -7.40 -12.82 0.95
CA ASP A 39 -8.04 -14.06 1.40
C ASP A 39 -9.42 -13.82 2.06
N GLN A 40 -9.80 -12.56 2.34
CA GLN A 40 -11.09 -12.19 2.93
C GLN A 40 -12.16 -11.88 1.88
N PHE A 41 -11.80 -11.80 0.59
CA PHE A 41 -12.70 -11.37 -0.47
C PHE A 41 -12.98 -12.47 -1.49
N ASP A 42 -14.25 -12.63 -1.85
CA ASP A 42 -14.63 -13.32 -3.07
C ASP A 42 -14.43 -12.37 -4.27
N THR A 43 -13.41 -12.63 -5.05
CA THR A 43 -13.01 -11.80 -6.21
C THR A 43 -14.13 -11.72 -7.25
N ALA A 44 -14.87 -12.81 -7.49
CA ALA A 44 -15.96 -12.82 -8.45
C ALA A 44 -17.13 -11.95 -7.98
N GLU A 45 -17.43 -11.99 -6.68
CA GLU A 45 -18.43 -11.10 -6.08
C GLU A 45 -18.01 -9.64 -6.15
N ILE A 46 -16.76 -9.31 -5.84
CA ILE A 46 -16.24 -7.93 -5.95
C ILE A 46 -16.39 -7.42 -7.39
N CYS A 47 -15.92 -8.17 -8.38
CA CYS A 47 -16.04 -7.79 -9.79
C CYS A 47 -17.50 -7.54 -10.20
N ARG A 48 -18.42 -8.40 -9.76
CA ARG A 48 -19.85 -8.23 -10.02
C ARG A 48 -20.39 -6.95 -9.39
N LEU A 49 -20.08 -6.70 -8.12
CA LEU A 49 -20.54 -5.52 -7.38
C LEU A 49 -20.01 -4.22 -7.98
N LEU A 50 -18.73 -4.15 -8.34
CA LEU A 50 -18.13 -2.99 -8.99
C LEU A 50 -18.84 -2.68 -10.31
N LYS A 51 -19.06 -3.70 -11.14
CA LYS A 51 -19.76 -3.56 -12.41
C LYS A 51 -21.22 -3.10 -12.26
N GLU A 52 -21.97 -3.73 -11.35
CA GLU A 52 -23.38 -3.41 -11.08
C GLU A 52 -23.57 -1.97 -10.59
N ASN A 53 -22.60 -1.45 -9.84
CA ASN A 53 -22.66 -0.11 -9.27
C ASN A 53 -21.89 0.94 -10.08
N ASN A 54 -21.33 0.57 -11.25
CA ASN A 54 -20.54 1.46 -12.12
C ASN A 54 -19.45 2.23 -11.35
N ILE A 55 -18.70 1.54 -10.51
CA ILE A 55 -17.58 2.07 -9.72
C ILE A 55 -16.34 1.21 -9.96
N GLU A 56 -15.14 1.79 -9.93
CA GLU A 56 -13.89 1.08 -10.23
C GLU A 56 -13.17 0.63 -8.95
N ALA A 57 -12.35 -0.43 -9.01
CA ALA A 57 -11.31 -0.66 -8.01
C ALA A 57 -10.17 0.32 -8.30
N SER A 58 -9.88 1.23 -7.37
CA SER A 58 -8.83 2.25 -7.55
C SER A 58 -7.45 1.70 -7.20
N SER A 59 -7.33 1.10 -6.03
CA SER A 59 -6.07 0.66 -5.42
C SER A 59 -6.32 -0.41 -4.35
N ILE A 60 -5.21 -0.98 -3.88
CA ILE A 60 -5.15 -1.82 -2.69
C ILE A 60 -4.28 -1.10 -1.65
N CYS A 61 -4.72 -1.02 -0.41
CA CYS A 61 -3.93 -0.59 0.73
C CYS A 61 -3.34 -1.81 1.42
N ALA A 62 -2.05 -2.09 1.24
CA ALA A 62 -1.39 -3.24 1.86
C ALA A 62 -1.25 -3.04 3.37
N ILE A 63 -1.50 -4.11 4.14
CA ILE A 63 -1.41 -4.09 5.61
C ILE A 63 -0.32 -5.05 6.06
N PHE A 64 0.71 -4.54 6.70
CA PHE A 64 1.80 -5.33 7.24
C PHE A 64 1.60 -5.60 8.73
N THR A 65 1.98 -6.79 9.17
CA THR A 65 1.86 -7.26 10.55
C THR A 65 3.20 -7.86 11.00
N ASN A 66 3.29 -8.25 12.27
CA ASN A 66 4.51 -8.88 12.78
C ASN A 66 4.84 -10.23 12.10
N GLU A 67 3.87 -10.86 11.42
CA GLU A 67 4.07 -12.10 10.67
C GLU A 67 4.46 -11.84 9.20
N ARG A 68 4.39 -10.61 8.74
CA ARG A 68 4.71 -10.19 7.37
C ARG A 68 5.30 -8.77 7.39
N ASP A 69 6.60 -8.69 7.57
CA ASP A 69 7.35 -7.45 7.79
C ASP A 69 8.68 -7.54 7.02
N PHE A 70 8.94 -6.59 6.11
CA PHE A 70 10.16 -6.57 5.30
C PHE A 70 11.43 -6.36 6.11
N VAL A 71 11.32 -5.85 7.33
CA VAL A 71 12.46 -5.47 8.17
C VAL A 71 12.60 -6.29 9.44
N SER A 72 11.85 -7.39 9.56
CA SER A 72 12.03 -8.34 10.65
C SER A 72 13.46 -8.93 10.61
N ASP A 73 14.05 -9.22 11.76
CA ASP A 73 15.31 -9.97 11.87
C ASP A 73 15.15 -11.43 11.43
N ASP A 74 13.91 -11.99 11.50
CA ASP A 74 13.59 -13.32 10.98
C ASP A 74 13.42 -13.30 9.45
N PRO A 75 14.30 -14.01 8.69
CA PRO A 75 14.20 -14.10 7.23
C PRO A 75 12.91 -14.79 6.74
N VAL A 76 12.26 -15.62 7.57
CA VAL A 76 10.98 -16.25 7.22
C VAL A 76 9.87 -15.22 7.16
N ILE A 77 9.83 -14.30 8.14
CA ILE A 77 8.85 -13.20 8.18
C ILE A 77 9.06 -12.26 7.00
N ARG A 78 10.32 -11.90 6.67
CA ARG A 78 10.60 -11.08 5.47
C ARG A 78 10.12 -11.75 4.18
N LYS A 79 10.31 -13.06 4.05
CA LYS A 79 9.79 -13.81 2.90
C LYS A 79 8.25 -13.82 2.87
N GLN A 80 7.59 -13.97 4.01
CA GLN A 80 6.14 -13.89 4.10
C GLN A 80 5.61 -12.52 3.66
N ALA A 81 6.32 -11.44 3.96
CA ALA A 81 5.98 -10.10 3.47
C ALA A 81 6.00 -10.02 1.93
N VAL A 82 7.01 -10.59 1.29
CA VAL A 82 7.10 -10.66 -0.18
C VAL A 82 5.94 -11.48 -0.76
N GLU A 83 5.68 -12.67 -0.23
CA GLU A 83 4.59 -13.54 -0.70
C GLU A 83 3.21 -12.89 -0.49
N TYR A 84 3.03 -12.18 0.61
CA TYR A 84 1.83 -11.38 0.84
C TYR A 84 1.66 -10.29 -0.23
N MET A 85 2.71 -9.55 -0.57
CA MET A 85 2.64 -8.55 -1.64
C MET A 85 2.29 -9.17 -2.99
N LYS A 86 2.83 -10.36 -3.31
CA LYS A 86 2.45 -11.09 -4.53
C LYS A 86 0.95 -11.43 -4.55
N LYS A 87 0.38 -11.87 -3.42
CA LYS A 87 -1.07 -12.08 -3.29
C LYS A 87 -1.88 -10.79 -3.51
N CYS A 88 -1.41 -9.66 -2.96
CA CYS A 88 -2.05 -8.36 -3.21
C CYS A 88 -2.00 -7.99 -4.71
N VAL A 89 -0.90 -8.28 -5.40
CA VAL A 89 -0.79 -8.08 -6.84
C VAL A 89 -1.79 -8.94 -7.60
N ASP A 90 -1.89 -10.23 -7.28
CA ASP A 90 -2.85 -11.14 -7.91
C ASP A 90 -4.30 -10.67 -7.70
N PHE A 91 -4.62 -10.23 -6.49
CA PHE A 91 -5.91 -9.64 -6.17
C PHE A 91 -6.18 -8.36 -6.96
N SER A 92 -5.19 -7.45 -7.05
CA SER A 92 -5.29 -6.23 -7.86
C SER A 92 -5.63 -6.54 -9.31
N VAL A 93 -4.91 -7.49 -9.91
CA VAL A 93 -5.18 -7.94 -11.30
C VAL A 93 -6.61 -8.46 -11.43
N ALA A 94 -7.03 -9.31 -10.51
CA ALA A 94 -8.33 -9.96 -10.57
C ALA A 94 -9.51 -8.98 -10.47
N ILE A 95 -9.40 -7.92 -9.64
CA ILE A 95 -10.47 -6.91 -9.48
C ILE A 95 -10.28 -5.68 -10.39
N GLY A 96 -9.17 -5.60 -11.12
CA GLY A 96 -8.88 -4.50 -12.06
C GLY A 96 -8.24 -3.26 -11.43
N ALA A 97 -7.80 -3.30 -10.17
CA ALA A 97 -7.02 -2.23 -9.55
C ALA A 97 -5.65 -2.07 -10.24
N LYS A 98 -5.06 -0.87 -10.19
CA LYS A 98 -3.83 -0.55 -10.92
C LYS A 98 -2.65 -0.21 -10.02
N SER A 99 -2.89 -0.02 -8.73
CA SER A 99 -1.86 0.36 -7.77
C SER A 99 -2.08 -0.30 -6.41
N ILE A 100 -0.97 -0.45 -5.69
CA ILE A 100 -0.97 -0.92 -4.30
C ILE A 100 -0.15 0.08 -3.50
N SER A 101 -0.75 0.69 -2.46
CA SER A 101 0.04 1.41 -1.46
C SER A 101 0.66 0.43 -0.49
N THR A 102 1.91 0.66 -0.12
CA THR A 102 2.69 -0.22 0.74
C THR A 102 3.59 0.57 1.66
N GLN A 103 3.81 0.08 2.85
CA GLN A 103 4.93 0.45 3.73
C GLN A 103 5.93 -0.71 3.77
N VAL A 104 7.02 -0.55 4.51
CA VAL A 104 8.09 -1.56 4.61
C VAL A 104 8.23 -2.15 6.01
N THR A 105 7.50 -1.62 6.98
CA THR A 105 7.48 -2.11 8.36
C THR A 105 6.12 -2.68 8.71
N ALA A 106 6.05 -3.58 9.68
CA ALA A 106 4.80 -3.91 10.33
C ALA A 106 4.13 -2.64 10.89
N ASN A 107 2.80 -2.61 10.88
CA ASN A 107 2.02 -1.51 11.45
C ASN A 107 2.36 -1.32 12.95
N MET A 108 2.52 -0.07 13.37
CA MET A 108 2.88 0.33 14.74
C MET A 108 4.27 -0.16 15.19
N LYS A 109 5.16 -0.52 14.28
CA LYS A 109 6.54 -0.90 14.59
C LYS A 109 7.41 0.35 14.75
N ILE A 110 7.56 0.81 15.98
CA ILE A 110 8.38 1.98 16.34
C ILE A 110 9.80 1.60 16.82
N ASP A 111 10.03 0.33 17.15
CA ASP A 111 11.31 -0.20 17.58
C ASP A 111 11.95 -1.07 16.49
N ALA A 112 13.26 -0.93 16.29
CA ALA A 112 14.01 -1.65 15.27
C ALA A 112 14.49 -3.01 15.81
N ASP A 113 14.31 -4.09 15.01
CA ASP A 113 14.88 -5.42 15.31
C ASP A 113 16.36 -5.52 14.91
N ALA A 114 16.86 -4.58 14.09
CA ALA A 114 18.21 -4.58 13.55
C ALA A 114 18.73 -3.13 13.37
N PRO A 115 20.05 -2.92 13.20
CA PRO A 115 20.59 -1.62 12.85
C PRO A 115 19.90 -1.02 11.61
N PHE A 116 19.70 0.30 11.62
CA PHE A 116 18.98 1.03 10.55
C PHE A 116 19.41 0.63 9.13
N GLU A 117 20.73 0.62 8.88
CA GLU A 117 21.27 0.27 7.56
C GLU A 117 20.95 -1.18 7.13
N THR A 118 20.87 -2.08 8.10
CA THR A 118 20.50 -3.48 7.83
C THR A 118 19.01 -3.58 7.48
N ALA A 119 18.15 -2.95 8.27
CA ALA A 119 16.71 -2.91 8.01
C ALA A 119 16.39 -2.21 6.67
N TRP A 120 17.09 -1.11 6.38
CA TRP A 120 17.00 -0.41 5.10
C TRP A 120 17.30 -1.32 3.92
N LYS A 121 18.42 -2.07 3.99
CA LYS A 121 18.81 -3.02 2.94
C LYS A 121 17.76 -4.12 2.74
N TRP A 122 17.25 -4.70 3.83
CA TRP A 122 16.19 -5.70 3.74
C TRP A 122 14.91 -5.16 3.11
N ALA A 123 14.52 -3.94 3.47
CA ALA A 123 13.37 -3.26 2.88
C ALA A 123 13.54 -3.06 1.37
N VAL A 124 14.71 -2.58 0.92
CA VAL A 124 15.02 -2.41 -0.51
C VAL A 124 14.95 -3.75 -1.25
N GLU A 125 15.57 -4.80 -0.71
CA GLU A 125 15.58 -6.15 -1.32
C GLU A 125 14.15 -6.72 -1.43
N GLY A 126 13.36 -6.65 -0.35
CA GLY A 126 11.99 -7.16 -0.33
C GLY A 126 11.05 -6.37 -1.24
N LEU A 127 11.13 -5.03 -1.20
CA LEU A 127 10.32 -4.17 -2.06
C LEU A 127 10.69 -4.35 -3.55
N LYS A 128 11.96 -4.61 -3.86
CA LYS A 128 12.41 -4.90 -5.22
C LYS A 128 11.82 -6.21 -5.73
N GLU A 129 11.89 -7.29 -4.95
CA GLU A 129 11.31 -8.58 -5.35
C GLU A 129 9.79 -8.49 -5.57
N ALA A 130 9.08 -7.83 -4.66
CA ALA A 130 7.65 -7.57 -4.82
C ALA A 130 7.35 -6.67 -6.03
N GLY A 131 8.18 -5.64 -6.26
CA GLY A 131 8.06 -4.71 -7.38
C GLY A 131 8.29 -5.38 -8.73
N GLU A 132 9.25 -6.30 -8.84
CA GLU A 132 9.47 -7.08 -10.06
C GLU A 132 8.27 -7.97 -10.42
N TYR A 133 7.62 -8.55 -9.40
CA TYR A 133 6.39 -9.31 -9.62
C TYR A 133 5.23 -8.40 -10.05
N ALA A 134 5.07 -7.27 -9.40
CA ALA A 134 4.07 -6.26 -9.74
C ALA A 134 4.27 -5.70 -11.16
N LEU A 135 5.53 -5.46 -11.58
CA LEU A 135 5.88 -4.99 -12.92
C LEU A 135 5.40 -5.95 -14.03
N LYS A 136 5.65 -7.25 -13.85
CA LYS A 136 5.19 -8.30 -14.78
C LYS A 136 3.68 -8.34 -14.93
N ASN A 137 2.95 -7.88 -13.92
CA ASN A 137 1.48 -7.84 -13.87
C ASN A 137 0.90 -6.45 -14.19
N ASN A 138 1.73 -5.48 -14.61
CA ASN A 138 1.33 -4.08 -14.86
C ASN A 138 0.68 -3.38 -13.66
N ILE A 139 1.13 -3.70 -12.44
CA ILE A 139 0.70 -3.08 -11.20
C ILE A 139 1.79 -2.12 -10.70
N ARG A 140 1.38 -0.94 -10.24
CA ARG A 140 2.25 0.03 -9.59
C ARG A 140 2.27 -0.22 -8.09
N LEU A 141 3.45 -0.19 -7.47
CA LEU A 141 3.60 -0.09 -6.02
C LEU A 141 3.89 1.37 -5.66
N THR A 142 3.31 1.86 -4.58
CA THR A 142 3.58 3.20 -4.05
C THR A 142 3.97 3.10 -2.58
N LEU A 143 5.25 3.40 -2.31
CA LEU A 143 5.78 3.39 -0.95
C LEU A 143 5.27 4.61 -0.19
N GLU A 144 4.58 4.37 0.90
CA GLU A 144 4.04 5.37 1.79
C GLU A 144 5.00 5.68 2.94
N ALA A 145 5.25 6.96 3.18
CA ALA A 145 5.93 7.43 4.37
C ALA A 145 4.91 7.60 5.50
N TRP A 146 5.17 6.99 6.65
CA TRP A 146 4.30 7.05 7.83
C TRP A 146 4.92 7.94 8.92
N ASN A 147 4.13 8.40 9.86
CA ASN A 147 4.63 9.21 10.96
C ASN A 147 5.43 8.39 12.00
N LEU A 148 6.24 9.07 12.77
CA LEU A 148 7.15 8.46 13.77
C LEU A 148 6.46 7.69 14.89
N TYR A 149 5.14 7.86 15.07
CA TYR A 149 4.36 7.11 16.07
C TYR A 149 3.93 5.73 15.55
N GLU A 150 4.05 5.49 14.25
CA GLU A 150 3.58 4.27 13.59
C GLU A 150 4.70 3.47 12.91
N THR A 151 5.84 4.13 12.58
CA THR A 151 7.03 3.46 12.03
C THR A 151 8.31 4.15 12.49
N TYR A 152 9.42 3.40 12.49
CA TYR A 152 10.75 3.97 12.77
C TYR A 152 11.58 4.23 11.50
N LEU A 153 11.21 3.66 10.34
CA LEU A 153 12.11 3.55 9.21
C LEU A 153 11.90 4.61 8.12
N ILE A 154 10.68 4.76 7.62
CA ILE A 154 10.36 5.70 6.54
C ILE A 154 9.31 6.69 7.01
N THR A 155 9.75 7.86 7.45
CA THR A 155 8.85 8.86 8.04
C THR A 155 8.64 10.09 7.17
N LYS A 156 9.44 10.27 6.13
CA LYS A 156 9.35 11.44 5.22
C LYS A 156 9.37 11.02 3.76
N LEU A 157 8.80 11.86 2.90
CA LEU A 157 8.76 11.61 1.46
C LEU A 157 10.15 11.52 0.82
N ASP A 158 11.12 12.28 1.29
CA ASP A 158 12.51 12.21 0.79
C ASP A 158 13.17 10.86 1.11
N MET A 159 12.88 10.28 2.28
CA MET A 159 13.33 8.93 2.64
C MET A 159 12.67 7.87 1.75
N ALA A 160 11.36 7.99 1.52
CA ALA A 160 10.64 7.09 0.61
C ALA A 160 11.19 7.21 -0.82
N LEU A 161 11.43 8.42 -1.31
CA LEU A 161 12.02 8.67 -2.62
C LEU A 161 13.44 8.07 -2.73
N LYS A 162 14.26 8.21 -1.70
CA LYS A 162 15.60 7.59 -1.66
C LYS A 162 15.48 6.07 -1.80
N MET A 163 14.60 5.43 -1.03
CA MET A 163 14.41 3.97 -1.10
C MET A 163 13.90 3.51 -2.48
N VAL A 164 12.92 4.21 -3.05
CA VAL A 164 12.38 3.92 -4.39
C VAL A 164 13.47 4.02 -5.47
N ASN A 165 14.33 5.03 -5.37
CA ASN A 165 15.47 5.17 -6.28
C ASN A 165 16.48 4.02 -6.15
N GLU A 166 16.73 3.53 -4.93
CA GLU A 166 17.59 2.35 -4.69
C GLU A 166 16.95 1.05 -5.19
N VAL A 167 15.63 0.91 -5.10
CA VAL A 167 14.88 -0.22 -5.70
C VAL A 167 15.03 -0.22 -7.23
N GLY A 168 14.99 0.95 -7.87
CA GLY A 168 15.32 1.14 -9.27
C GLY A 168 14.34 0.54 -10.28
N LEU A 169 13.05 0.41 -9.91
CA LEU A 169 11.99 -0.11 -10.77
C LEU A 169 11.01 1.02 -11.17
N GLU A 170 10.66 1.11 -12.44
CA GLU A 170 9.78 2.17 -12.98
C GLU A 170 8.34 2.13 -12.46
N ASN A 171 7.89 0.97 -11.96
CA ASN A 171 6.56 0.78 -11.39
C ASN A 171 6.51 0.97 -9.88
N VAL A 172 7.62 1.30 -9.24
CA VAL A 172 7.68 1.63 -7.80
C VAL A 172 7.83 3.13 -7.65
N GLY A 173 6.89 3.76 -6.95
CA GLY A 173 6.85 5.20 -6.72
C GLY A 173 6.61 5.54 -5.25
N VAL A 174 6.41 6.81 -4.97
CA VAL A 174 6.13 7.32 -3.62
C VAL A 174 4.67 7.73 -3.51
N MET A 175 4.07 7.53 -2.34
CA MET A 175 2.77 8.06 -1.95
C MET A 175 2.92 8.96 -0.73
N GLY A 176 2.27 10.12 -0.76
CA GLY A 176 2.19 11.03 0.38
C GLY A 176 0.78 11.02 0.98
N ASP A 177 0.65 10.56 2.22
CA ASP A 177 -0.55 10.76 3.01
C ASP A 177 -0.43 12.09 3.78
N THR A 178 -1.36 12.99 3.56
CA THR A 178 -1.36 14.32 4.19
C THR A 178 -1.48 14.26 5.72
N PHE A 179 -2.04 13.21 6.28
CA PHE A 179 -2.07 12.97 7.72
C PHE A 179 -0.64 12.76 8.26
N HIS A 180 0.11 11.83 7.67
CA HIS A 180 1.49 11.56 8.05
C HIS A 180 2.39 12.75 7.75
N MET A 181 2.26 13.34 6.57
CA MET A 181 3.02 14.52 6.15
C MET A 181 2.82 15.72 7.07
N ASN A 182 1.60 15.93 7.60
CA ASN A 182 1.33 17.03 8.52
C ASN A 182 2.07 16.89 9.86
N ILE A 183 2.47 15.68 10.22
CA ILE A 183 3.23 15.40 11.45
C ILE A 183 4.73 15.53 11.18
N GLU A 184 5.21 15.02 10.04
CA GLU A 184 6.64 14.80 9.79
C GLU A 184 7.29 15.87 8.91
N GLU A 185 6.53 16.46 7.96
CA GLU A 185 7.10 17.40 7.01
C GLU A 185 7.08 18.84 7.54
N SER A 186 8.17 19.55 7.41
CA SER A 186 8.23 20.97 7.77
C SER A 186 7.34 21.83 6.87
N ASN A 187 7.17 21.42 5.62
CA ASN A 187 6.28 22.01 4.63
C ASN A 187 5.84 20.95 3.61
N MET A 188 4.56 20.58 3.64
CA MET A 188 4.02 19.57 2.73
C MET A 188 4.14 19.96 1.26
N GLY A 189 3.95 21.24 0.93
CA GLY A 189 4.06 21.73 -0.43
C GLY A 189 5.47 21.61 -1.00
N ASP A 190 6.49 21.82 -0.18
CA ASP A 190 7.90 21.64 -0.57
C ASP A 190 8.22 20.15 -0.71
N ALA A 191 7.77 19.32 0.23
CA ALA A 191 7.98 17.87 0.18
C ALA A 191 7.39 17.20 -1.09
N ILE A 192 6.26 17.74 -1.61
CA ILE A 192 5.65 17.23 -2.85
C ILE A 192 6.40 17.72 -4.10
N ARG A 193 7.04 18.88 -4.05
CA ARG A 193 7.75 19.49 -5.21
C ARG A 193 9.15 18.94 -5.42
N ASN A 194 9.79 18.45 -4.37
CA ASN A 194 11.15 17.92 -4.40
C ASN A 194 11.17 16.44 -4.76
#